data_f4d6dc209945e51515b74aa856c3f025
#
_entry.id   f4d6dc209945e51515b74aa856c3f025
#
_cell.length_a   1.000
_cell.length_b   1.000
_cell.length_c   1.000
_cell.angle_alpha   90.00
_cell.angle_beta   90.00
_cell.angle_gamma   90.00
#
_symmetry.space_group_name_H-M   'P 1'
#
loop_
_entity.id
_entity.type
_entity.pdbx_description
1 polymer ?
#
loop_
_entity_poly.entity_id
_entity_poly.type
_entity_poly.pdbx_seq_one_letter_code
_entity_poly.pdbx_strand_id
1 'polypeptide(L)'
;KFASSERTLIVAIMVIVGVMSGVLSNTGTAAVLIPVVIGIAAKSGYSRSRLLMPLVFAAAMGGNLSLIGAPGNLIAQSELQKNGLSFGFFEYAIVGVPILICGILFYATIGHRLLPDREPTDDGAFDTTKNFDDVPKWKQIVSLVVLVLTLLGMIFEEQIGIKLCVTGCIGALVLILTGVISEKDALKSIDLKTIFPVSYTHLRAH
;
A
#
# COMPACT_ATOMS: atom_id res chain seq x y z
N LYS A 1 8.60 23.27 -4.47
CA LYS A 1 8.90 23.87 -5.81
C LYS A 1 8.64 22.93 -7.00
N PHE A 2 8.10 21.71 -6.78
CA PHE A 2 7.88 20.71 -7.85
C PHE A 2 6.45 20.68 -8.42
N ALA A 3 5.51 21.45 -7.91
CA ALA A 3 4.10 21.41 -8.33
C ALA A 3 3.71 22.65 -9.13
N SER A 4 4.34 22.87 -10.28
CA SER A 4 3.97 23.96 -11.21
C SER A 4 2.73 23.64 -12.07
N SER A 5 2.24 22.39 -12.07
CA SER A 5 1.10 21.96 -12.89
C SER A 5 0.39 20.81 -12.17
N GLU A 6 -0.94 20.81 -12.25
CA GLU A 6 -1.78 19.73 -11.76
C GLU A 6 -1.32 18.34 -12.26
N ARG A 7 -0.94 18.26 -13.54
CA ARG A 7 -0.41 17.02 -14.15
C ARG A 7 0.84 16.51 -13.45
N THR A 8 1.78 17.39 -13.18
CA THR A 8 3.04 17.03 -12.51
C THR A 8 2.75 16.51 -11.09
N LEU A 9 1.79 17.12 -10.43
CA LEU A 9 1.37 16.70 -9.09
C LEU A 9 0.71 15.32 -9.12
N ILE A 10 -0.20 15.07 -10.07
CA ILE A 10 -0.84 13.76 -10.26
C ILE A 10 0.21 12.68 -10.54
N VAL A 11 1.14 12.93 -11.46
CA VAL A 11 2.21 11.98 -11.78
C VAL A 11 3.10 11.69 -10.57
N ALA A 12 3.49 12.72 -9.82
CA ALA A 12 4.30 12.56 -8.62
C ALA A 12 3.58 11.74 -7.55
N ILE A 13 2.29 12.00 -7.31
CA ILE A 13 1.45 11.22 -6.41
C ILE A 13 1.40 9.76 -6.87
N MET A 14 1.12 9.51 -8.15
CA MET A 14 1.00 8.15 -8.67
C MET A 14 2.32 7.36 -8.58
N VAL A 15 3.45 7.98 -8.84
CA VAL A 15 4.76 7.33 -8.71
C VAL A 15 5.04 6.96 -7.25
N ILE A 16 4.87 7.92 -6.33
CA ILE A 16 5.12 7.69 -4.90
C ILE A 16 4.18 6.62 -4.35
N VAL A 17 2.89 6.76 -4.61
CA VAL A 17 1.86 5.82 -4.14
C VAL A 17 2.07 4.43 -4.73
N GLY A 18 2.34 4.34 -6.03
CA GLY A 18 2.56 3.06 -6.71
C GLY A 18 3.75 2.30 -6.14
N VAL A 19 4.88 2.98 -5.94
CA VAL A 19 6.08 2.36 -5.34
C VAL A 19 5.82 1.95 -3.88
N MET A 20 5.19 2.83 -3.09
CA MET A 20 4.87 2.51 -1.69
C MET A 20 3.89 1.34 -1.58
N SER A 21 2.91 1.25 -2.46
CA SER A 21 1.92 0.17 -2.46
C SER A 21 2.51 -1.19 -2.85
N GLY A 22 3.63 -1.19 -3.58
CA GLY A 22 4.38 -2.43 -3.85
C GLY A 22 5.02 -3.04 -2.60
N VAL A 23 5.24 -2.25 -1.56
CA VAL A 23 5.86 -2.68 -0.30
C VAL A 23 4.84 -2.74 0.84
N LEU A 24 3.94 -1.77 0.88
CA LEU A 24 2.81 -1.71 1.80
C LEU A 24 1.55 -2.20 1.07
N SER A 25 0.56 -2.71 1.79
CA SER A 25 -0.71 -3.08 1.15
C SER A 25 -1.38 -1.88 0.49
N ASN A 26 -2.18 -2.11 -0.56
CA ASN A 26 -2.94 -1.07 -1.28
C ASN A 26 -3.78 -0.21 -0.31
N THR A 27 -4.50 -0.88 0.59
CA THR A 27 -5.36 -0.23 1.59
C THR A 27 -4.55 0.57 2.59
N GLY A 28 -3.43 0.01 3.07
CA GLY A 28 -2.53 0.69 4.01
C GLY A 28 -1.90 1.94 3.40
N THR A 29 -1.40 1.84 2.16
CA THR A 29 -0.84 2.97 1.42
C THR A 29 -1.87 4.06 1.20
N ALA A 30 -3.08 3.70 0.76
CA ALA A 30 -4.16 4.66 0.57
C ALA A 30 -4.56 5.34 1.88
N ALA A 31 -4.73 4.58 2.97
CA ALA A 31 -5.13 5.13 4.26
C ALA A 31 -4.14 6.17 4.82
N VAL A 32 -2.83 5.94 4.61
CA VAL A 32 -1.78 6.88 5.06
C VAL A 32 -1.69 8.11 4.16
N LEU A 33 -1.83 7.93 2.85
CA LEU A 33 -1.57 9.00 1.88
C LEU A 33 -2.80 9.85 1.54
N ILE A 34 -4.02 9.36 1.75
CA ILE A 34 -5.25 10.14 1.56
C ILE A 34 -5.23 11.46 2.35
N PRO A 35 -4.96 11.48 3.67
CA PRO A 35 -4.89 12.74 4.42
C PRO A 35 -3.81 13.69 3.89
N VAL A 36 -2.65 13.14 3.50
CA VAL A 36 -1.55 13.94 2.95
C VAL A 36 -1.96 14.61 1.64
N VAL A 37 -2.60 13.84 0.74
CA VAL A 37 -3.06 14.36 -0.56
C VAL A 37 -4.21 15.36 -0.39
N ILE A 38 -5.10 15.17 0.58
CA ILE A 38 -6.13 16.18 0.94
C ILE A 38 -5.46 17.49 1.38
N GLY A 39 -4.42 17.41 2.23
CA GLY A 39 -3.65 18.59 2.64
C GLY A 39 -2.93 19.27 1.47
N ILE A 40 -2.41 18.52 0.51
CA ILE A 40 -1.81 19.06 -0.71
C ILE A 40 -2.88 19.73 -1.58
N ALA A 41 -4.05 19.10 -1.75
CA ALA A 41 -5.17 19.66 -2.50
C ALA A 41 -5.59 21.04 -1.94
N ALA A 42 -5.75 21.12 -0.62
CA ALA A 42 -6.11 22.37 0.06
C ALA A 42 -5.08 23.49 -0.13
N LYS A 43 -3.78 23.15 -0.17
CA LYS A 43 -2.70 24.14 -0.39
C LYS A 43 -2.50 24.53 -1.85
N SER A 44 -2.77 23.63 -2.78
CA SER A 44 -2.56 23.85 -4.21
C SER A 44 -3.77 24.43 -4.94
N GLY A 45 -4.96 24.45 -4.29
CA GLY A 45 -6.22 24.90 -4.88
C GLY A 45 -6.83 23.92 -5.89
N TYR A 46 -6.30 22.69 -5.98
CA TYR A 46 -6.87 21.66 -6.85
C TYR A 46 -7.98 20.87 -6.13
N SER A 47 -8.95 20.39 -6.90
CA SER A 47 -10.03 19.56 -6.38
C SER A 47 -9.50 18.27 -5.74
N ARG A 48 -9.99 17.93 -4.53
CA ARG A 48 -9.64 16.70 -3.81
C ARG A 48 -9.89 15.46 -4.66
N SER A 49 -11.04 15.42 -5.34
CA SER A 49 -11.44 14.31 -6.21
C SER A 49 -10.43 14.02 -7.31
N ARG A 50 -9.84 15.07 -7.90
CA ARG A 50 -8.87 14.98 -9.00
C ARG A 50 -7.51 14.43 -8.56
N LEU A 51 -7.16 14.53 -7.28
CA LEU A 51 -5.92 13.99 -6.74
C LEU A 51 -6.12 12.62 -6.08
N LEU A 52 -7.28 12.38 -5.45
CA LEU A 52 -7.57 11.12 -4.76
C LEU A 52 -7.84 9.95 -5.72
N MET A 53 -8.50 10.21 -6.85
CA MET A 53 -8.74 9.16 -7.85
C MET A 53 -7.41 8.53 -8.36
N PRO A 54 -6.46 9.32 -8.90
CA PRO A 54 -5.16 8.78 -9.33
C PRO A 54 -4.41 8.08 -8.19
N LEU A 55 -4.52 8.57 -6.94
CA LEU A 55 -3.93 7.91 -5.77
C LEU A 55 -4.44 6.49 -5.60
N VAL A 56 -5.77 6.30 -5.60
CA VAL A 56 -6.39 4.97 -5.40
C VAL A 56 -6.01 4.02 -6.54
N PHE A 57 -6.03 4.51 -7.79
CA PHE A 57 -5.61 3.70 -8.93
C PHE A 57 -4.12 3.32 -8.85
N ALA A 58 -3.25 4.27 -8.48
CA ALA A 58 -1.83 3.99 -8.31
C ALA A 58 -1.56 2.98 -7.19
N ALA A 59 -2.30 3.07 -6.07
CA ALA A 59 -2.21 2.07 -5.00
C ALA A 59 -2.60 0.68 -5.50
N ALA A 60 -3.70 0.57 -6.25
CA ALA A 60 -4.15 -0.70 -6.80
C ALA A 60 -3.15 -1.30 -7.81
N MET A 61 -2.60 -0.48 -8.71
CA MET A 61 -1.60 -0.94 -9.69
C MET A 61 -0.27 -1.29 -9.03
N GLY A 62 0.15 -0.49 -8.04
CA GLY A 62 1.38 -0.69 -7.28
C GLY A 62 1.39 -1.98 -6.47
N GLY A 63 0.22 -2.46 -6.04
CA GLY A 63 0.09 -3.75 -5.38
C GLY A 63 0.55 -4.95 -6.20
N ASN A 64 0.69 -4.79 -7.51
CA ASN A 64 1.24 -5.83 -8.39
C ASN A 64 2.75 -5.73 -8.59
N LEU A 65 3.46 -4.92 -7.81
CA LEU A 65 4.92 -4.82 -7.90
C LEU A 65 5.65 -5.88 -7.06
N SER A 66 5.00 -6.45 -6.07
CA SER A 66 5.60 -7.47 -5.21
C SER A 66 4.58 -8.54 -4.81
N LEU A 67 5.09 -9.62 -4.25
CA LEU A 67 4.28 -10.72 -3.74
C LEU A 67 3.32 -10.29 -2.62
N ILE A 68 3.74 -9.36 -1.76
CA ILE A 68 2.96 -8.90 -0.59
C ILE A 68 2.09 -7.66 -0.85
N GLY A 69 2.24 -7.01 -2.00
CA GLY A 69 1.54 -5.76 -2.31
C GLY A 69 0.01 -5.91 -2.36
N ALA A 70 -0.50 -7.09 -2.78
CA ALA A 70 -1.93 -7.37 -2.81
C ALA A 70 -2.24 -8.78 -2.29
N PRO A 71 -3.35 -8.99 -1.54
CA PRO A 71 -3.73 -10.30 -1.02
C PRO A 71 -3.91 -11.37 -2.12
N GLY A 72 -4.35 -10.98 -3.31
CA GLY A 72 -4.52 -11.88 -4.46
C GLY A 72 -3.21 -12.54 -4.90
N ASN A 73 -2.09 -11.83 -4.77
CA ASN A 73 -0.76 -12.35 -5.13
C ASN A 73 -0.37 -13.53 -4.22
N LEU A 74 -0.65 -13.40 -2.90
CA LEU A 74 -0.38 -14.47 -1.94
C LEU A 74 -1.26 -15.71 -2.17
N ILE A 75 -2.52 -15.51 -2.59
CA ILE A 75 -3.42 -16.61 -2.94
C ILE A 75 -2.87 -17.35 -4.16
N ALA A 76 -2.50 -16.63 -5.21
CA ALA A 76 -1.89 -17.20 -6.41
C ALA A 76 -0.60 -17.94 -6.08
N GLN A 77 0.26 -17.39 -5.21
CA GLN A 77 1.47 -18.03 -4.73
C GLN A 77 1.17 -19.35 -4.00
N SER A 78 0.18 -19.34 -3.10
CA SER A 78 -0.18 -20.55 -2.35
C SER A 78 -0.67 -21.68 -3.25
N GLU A 79 -1.37 -21.35 -4.33
CA GLU A 79 -1.85 -22.33 -5.30
C GLU A 79 -0.72 -22.88 -6.18
N LEU A 80 0.21 -22.03 -6.59
CA LEU A 80 1.40 -22.45 -7.34
C LEU A 80 2.30 -23.39 -6.52
N GLN A 81 2.49 -23.11 -5.21
CA GLN A 81 3.29 -23.94 -4.32
C GLN A 81 2.76 -25.38 -4.21
N LYS A 82 1.45 -25.60 -4.32
CA LYS A 82 0.86 -26.96 -4.35
C LYS A 82 1.33 -27.77 -5.56
N ASN A 83 1.68 -27.10 -6.66
CA ASN A 83 2.19 -27.67 -7.88
C ASN A 83 3.71 -27.67 -7.98
N GLY A 84 4.43 -27.35 -6.89
CA GLY A 84 5.89 -27.29 -6.84
C GLY A 84 6.50 -26.09 -7.57
N LEU A 85 5.67 -25.07 -7.89
CA LEU A 85 6.09 -23.83 -8.51
C LEU A 85 6.01 -22.69 -7.49
N SER A 86 6.83 -21.64 -7.67
CA SER A 86 6.76 -20.44 -6.83
C SER A 86 7.15 -19.21 -7.63
N PHE A 87 6.58 -18.07 -7.28
CA PHE A 87 7.06 -16.77 -7.75
C PHE A 87 8.07 -16.22 -6.76
N GLY A 88 9.14 -15.62 -7.27
CA GLY A 88 10.03 -14.79 -6.47
C GLY A 88 9.34 -13.50 -6.02
N PHE A 89 9.88 -12.87 -4.98
CA PHE A 89 9.27 -11.71 -4.32
C PHE A 89 8.89 -10.58 -5.29
N PHE A 90 9.74 -10.28 -6.27
CA PHE A 90 9.55 -9.23 -7.27
C PHE A 90 9.16 -9.73 -8.66
N GLU A 91 8.88 -11.00 -8.86
CA GLU A 91 8.51 -11.50 -10.19
C GLU A 91 7.20 -10.89 -10.70
N TYR A 92 6.29 -10.55 -9.79
CA TYR A 92 5.08 -9.80 -10.13
C TYR A 92 5.37 -8.45 -10.77
N ALA A 93 6.52 -7.83 -10.47
CA ALA A 93 6.93 -6.54 -11.04
C ALA A 93 7.10 -6.60 -12.56
N ILE A 94 7.40 -7.77 -13.15
CA ILE A 94 7.53 -7.95 -14.60
C ILE A 94 6.25 -7.49 -15.32
N VAL A 95 5.10 -7.76 -14.72
CA VAL A 95 3.79 -7.34 -15.25
C VAL A 95 3.32 -6.04 -14.56
N GLY A 96 3.60 -5.89 -13.27
CA GLY A 96 3.15 -4.75 -12.46
C GLY A 96 3.77 -3.42 -12.89
N VAL A 97 5.07 -3.40 -13.23
CA VAL A 97 5.75 -2.17 -13.68
C VAL A 97 5.16 -1.64 -14.99
N PRO A 98 4.99 -2.44 -16.06
CA PRO A 98 4.30 -1.98 -17.27
C PRO A 98 2.89 -1.45 -17.00
N ILE A 99 2.11 -2.12 -16.16
CA ILE A 99 0.75 -1.68 -15.80
C ILE A 99 0.80 -0.32 -15.09
N LEU A 100 1.68 -0.14 -14.12
CA LEU A 100 1.84 1.11 -13.40
C LEU A 100 2.27 2.24 -14.34
N ILE A 101 3.25 1.99 -15.22
CA ILE A 101 3.71 2.98 -16.21
C ILE A 101 2.57 3.36 -17.15
N CYS A 102 1.82 2.40 -17.69
CA CYS A 102 0.67 2.68 -18.54
C CYS A 102 -0.39 3.52 -17.81
N GLY A 103 -0.67 3.22 -16.55
CA GLY A 103 -1.59 4.00 -15.73
C GLY A 103 -1.11 5.44 -15.50
N ILE A 104 0.17 5.62 -15.19
CA ILE A 104 0.78 6.95 -15.04
C ILE A 104 0.71 7.74 -16.36
N LEU A 105 1.06 7.12 -17.48
CA LEU A 105 0.99 7.76 -18.81
C LEU A 105 -0.45 8.11 -19.17
N PHE A 106 -1.42 7.24 -18.87
CA PHE A 106 -2.83 7.53 -19.11
C PHE A 106 -3.27 8.77 -18.33
N TYR A 107 -2.99 8.88 -17.03
CA TYR A 107 -3.37 10.02 -16.22
C TYR A 107 -2.58 11.29 -16.60
N ALA A 108 -1.33 11.16 -17.01
CA ALA A 108 -0.52 12.28 -17.49
C ALA A 108 -1.02 12.87 -18.81
N THR A 109 -1.66 12.05 -19.67
CA THR A 109 -2.09 12.48 -21.02
C THR A 109 -3.59 12.79 -21.08
N ILE A 110 -4.43 11.82 -20.81
CA ILE A 110 -5.89 11.85 -21.02
C ILE A 110 -6.64 11.89 -19.69
N GLY A 111 -6.23 11.05 -18.75
CA GLY A 111 -6.98 10.78 -17.52
C GLY A 111 -7.23 12.03 -16.68
N HIS A 112 -6.27 12.96 -16.58
CA HIS A 112 -6.44 14.21 -15.85
C HIS A 112 -7.59 15.08 -16.36
N ARG A 113 -7.94 14.97 -17.67
CA ARG A 113 -9.06 15.71 -18.29
C ARG A 113 -10.41 15.06 -18.05
N LEU A 114 -10.42 13.74 -17.79
CA LEU A 114 -11.64 12.96 -17.56
C LEU A 114 -12.09 13.01 -16.10
N LEU A 115 -11.23 13.49 -15.20
CA LEU A 115 -11.54 13.56 -13.77
C LEU A 115 -12.59 14.65 -13.50
N PRO A 116 -13.73 14.30 -12.89
CA PRO A 116 -14.77 15.27 -12.57
C PRO A 116 -14.29 16.26 -11.52
N ASP A 117 -14.53 17.53 -11.77
CA ASP A 117 -14.35 18.60 -10.79
C ASP A 117 -15.56 18.59 -9.85
N ARG A 118 -15.50 17.80 -8.81
CA ARG A 118 -16.53 17.81 -7.76
C ARG A 118 -16.01 18.64 -6.59
N GLU A 119 -16.74 19.72 -6.28
CA GLU A 119 -16.55 20.39 -5.01
C GLU A 119 -16.77 19.40 -3.86
N PRO A 120 -16.03 19.52 -2.76
CA PRO A 120 -16.20 18.65 -1.62
C PRO A 120 -17.62 18.84 -1.08
N THR A 121 -18.48 17.87 -1.27
CA THR A 121 -19.68 17.73 -0.43
C THR A 121 -19.16 17.55 0.99
N ASP A 122 -19.69 18.32 1.90
CA ASP A 122 -19.31 18.42 3.33
C ASP A 122 -19.65 17.14 4.13
N ASP A 123 -19.95 16.06 3.43
CA ASP A 123 -20.31 14.76 3.98
C ASP A 123 -19.08 13.95 4.33
N GLY A 124 -18.62 14.15 5.54
CA GLY A 124 -17.61 13.33 6.20
C GLY A 124 -16.25 14.02 6.24
N ALA A 125 -16.08 14.86 7.23
CA ALA A 125 -14.76 15.17 7.75
C ALA A 125 -14.01 13.86 8.00
N PHE A 126 -13.21 13.42 7.04
CA PHE A 126 -12.09 12.55 7.36
C PHE A 126 -11.29 13.32 8.40
N ASP A 127 -11.35 12.85 9.62
CA ASP A 127 -10.68 13.46 10.75
C ASP A 127 -9.18 13.43 10.46
N THR A 128 -8.71 14.48 9.76
CA THR A 128 -7.31 14.67 9.37
C THR A 128 -6.44 15.04 10.57
N THR A 129 -7.01 15.04 11.75
CA THR A 129 -6.36 15.41 13.02
C THR A 129 -5.66 14.26 13.73
N LYS A 130 -5.31 13.17 13.07
CA LYS A 130 -4.25 12.34 13.61
C LYS A 130 -2.93 13.10 13.40
N ASN A 131 -2.60 13.95 14.37
CA ASN A 131 -1.31 14.60 14.46
C ASN A 131 -0.23 13.53 14.56
N PHE A 132 0.46 13.25 13.43
CA PHE A 132 1.63 12.39 13.43
C PHE A 132 2.82 13.01 14.19
N ASP A 133 2.71 14.27 14.56
CA ASP A 133 3.73 15.00 15.32
C ASP A 133 3.90 14.52 16.78
N ASP A 134 2.91 13.80 17.33
CA ASP A 134 2.96 13.25 18.69
C ASP A 134 3.68 11.90 18.81
N VAL A 135 4.12 11.30 17.71
CA VAL A 135 4.82 10.02 17.78
C VAL A 135 6.31 10.24 18.05
N PRO A 136 6.85 9.73 19.18
CA PRO A 136 8.26 9.90 19.53
C PRO A 136 9.17 9.42 18.39
N LYS A 137 10.22 10.19 18.10
CA LYS A 137 11.17 9.89 16.98
C LYS A 137 11.75 8.48 17.06
N TRP A 138 12.01 7.97 18.26
CA TRP A 138 12.53 6.62 18.43
C TRP A 138 11.56 5.54 17.93
N LYS A 139 10.24 5.71 18.15
CA LYS A 139 9.23 4.77 17.63
C LYS A 139 9.19 4.78 16.11
N GLN A 140 9.33 5.96 15.48
CA GLN A 140 9.39 6.08 14.02
C GLN A 140 10.63 5.36 13.46
N ILE A 141 11.80 5.55 14.10
CA ILE A 141 13.05 4.90 13.68
C ILE A 141 12.96 3.37 13.84
N VAL A 142 12.49 2.90 15.00
CA VAL A 142 12.34 1.46 15.25
C VAL A 142 11.35 0.83 14.26
N SER A 143 10.22 1.48 14.01
CA SER A 143 9.24 1.02 13.03
C SER A 143 9.84 0.91 11.62
N LEU A 144 10.59 1.92 11.20
CA LEU A 144 11.26 1.92 9.89
C LEU A 144 12.32 0.82 9.79
N VAL A 145 13.15 0.66 10.81
CA VAL A 145 14.21 -0.38 10.85
C VAL A 145 13.58 -1.77 10.79
N VAL A 146 12.56 -2.03 11.61
CA VAL A 146 11.86 -3.32 11.62
C VAL A 146 11.19 -3.59 10.27
N LEU A 147 10.56 -2.58 9.66
CA LEU A 147 9.97 -2.70 8.33
C LEU A 147 11.02 -3.11 7.30
N VAL A 148 12.16 -2.39 7.25
CA VAL A 148 13.22 -2.68 6.29
C VAL A 148 13.82 -4.08 6.51
N LEU A 149 14.07 -4.48 7.76
CA LEU A 149 14.59 -5.82 8.08
C LEU A 149 13.59 -6.92 7.71
N THR A 150 12.30 -6.71 7.96
CA THR A 150 11.25 -7.67 7.59
C THR A 150 11.17 -7.82 6.08
N LEU A 151 11.23 -6.71 5.33
CA LEU A 151 11.23 -6.74 3.86
C LEU A 151 12.46 -7.46 3.30
N LEU A 152 13.64 -7.15 3.85
CA LEU A 152 14.87 -7.86 3.45
C LEU A 152 14.75 -9.35 3.75
N GLY A 153 14.23 -9.74 4.91
CA GLY A 153 13.99 -11.14 5.23
C GLY A 153 12.99 -11.82 4.29
N MET A 154 11.99 -11.12 3.81
CA MET A 154 11.03 -11.62 2.83
C MET A 154 11.65 -11.75 1.42
N ILE A 155 12.48 -10.78 1.01
CA ILE A 155 13.17 -10.80 -0.30
C ILE A 155 14.17 -11.98 -0.36
N PHE A 156 14.85 -12.25 0.74
CA PHE A 156 15.84 -13.32 0.85
C PHE A 156 15.26 -14.63 1.38
N GLU A 157 13.94 -14.85 1.24
CA GLU A 157 13.23 -16.06 1.71
C GLU A 157 13.94 -17.35 1.24
N GLU A 158 14.28 -17.43 -0.05
CA GLU A 158 14.91 -18.61 -0.65
C GLU A 158 16.31 -18.90 -0.08
N GLN A 159 17.08 -17.85 0.25
CA GLN A 159 18.43 -17.99 0.81
C GLN A 159 18.40 -18.31 2.30
N ILE A 160 17.46 -17.73 3.04
CA ILE A 160 17.35 -17.87 4.49
C ILE A 160 16.56 -19.15 4.85
N GLY A 161 15.69 -19.63 3.96
CA GLY A 161 14.83 -20.79 4.19
C GLY A 161 13.69 -20.56 5.17
N ILE A 162 13.40 -19.30 5.51
CA ILE A 162 12.30 -18.91 6.41
C ILE A 162 11.11 -18.43 5.57
N LYS A 163 9.96 -19.07 5.73
CA LYS A 163 8.75 -18.70 4.98
C LYS A 163 8.33 -17.26 5.23
N LEU A 164 7.89 -16.58 4.19
CA LEU A 164 7.44 -15.17 4.17
C LEU A 164 6.47 -14.83 5.32
N CYS A 165 5.51 -15.71 5.61
CA CYS A 165 4.57 -15.50 6.71
C CYS A 165 5.25 -15.51 8.10
N VAL A 166 6.29 -16.32 8.29
CA VAL A 166 7.05 -16.39 9.55
C VAL A 166 7.86 -15.11 9.73
N THR A 167 8.52 -14.64 8.68
CA THR A 167 9.26 -13.37 8.70
C THR A 167 8.36 -12.19 9.02
N GLY A 168 7.15 -12.14 8.43
CA GLY A 168 6.15 -11.13 8.75
C GLY A 168 5.67 -11.18 10.20
N CYS A 169 5.39 -12.38 10.72
CA CYS A 169 4.99 -12.57 12.13
C CYS A 169 6.10 -12.14 13.10
N ILE A 170 7.37 -12.46 12.81
CA ILE A 170 8.53 -12.03 13.61
C ILE A 170 8.61 -10.49 13.62
N GLY A 171 8.49 -9.83 12.47
CA GLY A 171 8.50 -8.37 12.38
C GLY A 171 7.38 -7.73 13.21
N ALA A 172 6.16 -8.24 13.12
CA ALA A 172 5.03 -7.77 13.93
C ALA A 172 5.27 -7.98 15.44
N LEU A 173 5.81 -9.14 15.83
CA LEU A 173 6.13 -9.45 17.22
C LEU A 173 7.19 -8.49 17.78
N VAL A 174 8.22 -8.19 17.02
CA VAL A 174 9.26 -7.22 17.43
C VAL A 174 8.67 -5.84 17.65
N LEU A 175 7.73 -5.37 16.82
CA LEU A 175 7.04 -4.08 17.00
C LEU A 175 6.20 -4.04 18.29
N ILE A 176 5.59 -5.15 18.67
CA ILE A 176 4.82 -5.27 19.91
C ILE A 176 5.76 -5.29 21.12
N LEU A 177 6.80 -6.13 21.09
CA LEU A 177 7.76 -6.28 22.20
C LEU A 177 8.56 -4.99 22.46
N THR A 178 8.88 -4.25 21.41
CA THR A 178 9.54 -2.92 21.55
C THR A 178 8.60 -1.82 22.01
N GLY A 179 7.28 -2.09 22.17
CA GLY A 179 6.30 -1.11 22.61
C GLY A 179 6.03 0.02 21.60
N VAL A 180 6.38 -0.19 20.34
CA VAL A 180 6.06 0.73 19.23
C VAL A 180 4.55 0.74 19.00
N ILE A 181 3.95 -0.46 18.95
CA ILE A 181 2.51 -0.68 18.78
C ILE A 181 1.98 -1.42 20.02
N SER A 182 0.82 -1.01 20.52
CA SER A 182 0.18 -1.77 21.60
C SER A 182 -0.43 -3.06 21.06
N GLU A 183 -0.49 -4.10 21.89
CA GLU A 183 -1.11 -5.38 21.54
C GLU A 183 -2.56 -5.21 21.03
N LYS A 184 -3.33 -4.32 21.67
CA LYS A 184 -4.71 -4.02 21.27
C LYS A 184 -4.79 -3.38 19.88
N ASP A 185 -3.87 -2.50 19.55
CA ASP A 185 -3.84 -1.84 18.24
C ASP A 185 -3.34 -2.81 17.15
N ALA A 186 -2.39 -3.67 17.48
CA ALA A 186 -1.93 -4.72 16.59
C ALA A 186 -3.08 -5.69 16.23
N LEU A 187 -3.86 -6.15 17.22
CA LEU A 187 -5.02 -7.00 16.98
C LEU A 187 -6.12 -6.30 16.17
N LYS A 188 -6.36 -5.00 16.39
CA LYS A 188 -7.31 -4.21 15.60
C LYS A 188 -6.86 -4.01 14.14
N SER A 189 -5.57 -4.04 13.89
CA SER A 189 -4.99 -3.89 12.54
C SER A 189 -5.16 -5.13 11.69
N ILE A 190 -5.56 -6.27 12.27
CA ILE A 190 -5.88 -7.49 11.52
C ILE A 190 -7.21 -7.28 10.79
N ASP A 191 -7.15 -7.18 9.47
CA ASP A 191 -8.36 -7.05 8.64
C ASP A 191 -9.06 -8.41 8.47
N LEU A 192 -9.87 -8.74 9.46
CA LEU A 192 -10.68 -9.97 9.46
C LEU A 192 -11.64 -10.04 8.28
N LYS A 193 -12.09 -8.89 7.74
CA LYS A 193 -13.00 -8.85 6.59
C LYS A 193 -12.33 -9.32 5.31
N THR A 194 -11.02 -9.15 5.19
CA THR A 194 -10.24 -9.68 4.06
C THR A 194 -9.92 -11.17 4.27
N ILE A 195 -9.66 -11.61 5.49
CA ILE A 195 -9.29 -13.00 5.80
C ILE A 195 -10.49 -13.95 5.67
N PHE A 196 -11.63 -13.60 6.21
CA PHE A 196 -12.81 -14.48 6.26
C PHE A 196 -13.39 -14.85 4.88
N PRO A 197 -13.59 -13.93 3.91
CA PRO A 197 -14.09 -14.30 2.59
C PRO A 197 -13.16 -15.25 1.83
N VAL A 198 -11.85 -15.08 1.97
CA VAL A 198 -10.85 -15.94 1.35
C VAL A 198 -10.92 -17.35 1.91
N SER A 199 -11.06 -17.50 3.22
CA SER A 199 -11.24 -18.80 3.88
C SER A 199 -12.56 -19.48 3.47
N TYR A 200 -13.65 -18.72 3.31
CA TYR A 200 -14.96 -19.24 2.92
C TYR A 200 -15.00 -19.74 1.48
N THR A 201 -14.34 -19.06 0.55
CA THR A 201 -14.24 -19.52 -0.84
C THR A 201 -13.39 -20.78 -0.96
N HIS A 202 -12.36 -20.93 -0.14
CA HIS A 202 -11.54 -22.15 -0.12
C HIS A 202 -12.29 -23.37 0.45
N LEU A 203 -13.15 -23.18 1.44
CA LEU A 203 -13.95 -24.28 2.03
C LEU A 203 -15.12 -24.72 1.14
N ARG A 204 -15.57 -23.89 0.21
CA ARG A 204 -16.68 -24.19 -0.70
C ARG A 204 -16.24 -24.82 -2.02
N ALA A 205 -14.93 -24.86 -2.28
CA ALA A 205 -14.35 -25.45 -3.50
C ALA A 205 -13.94 -26.94 -3.31
N HIS A 206 -14.21 -27.51 -2.17
CA HIS A 206 -14.14 -28.92 -1.83
C HIS A 206 -15.54 -29.41 -1.40
#